data_b0d5c5fb4423d766b6b1296ec11a98ef
#
_entry.id   b0d5c5fb4423d766b6b1296ec11a98ef
#
_cell.length_a   1.000
_cell.length_b   1.000
_cell.length_c   1.000
_cell.angle_alpha   90.00
_cell.angle_beta   90.00
_cell.angle_gamma   90.00
#
_symmetry.space_group_name_H-M   'P 1'
#
loop_
_entity.id
_entity.type
_entity.pdbx_description
1 polymer ?
#
loop_
_entity_poly.entity_id
_entity_poly.type
_entity_poly.pdbx_seq_one_letter_code
_entity_poly.pdbx_strand_id
1 'polypeptide(L)'
;MATKIIPKTIVIIGAGFAGISAYRTLLKRTNSRSVRIIVINDSNHFLFSPLLHEVATAGIPMQDAAQGLHELIKSKNSKFICAFVSRIDNNNHRVETNIGNIEYDQLIITAGAKSSKNGNTEMQDKTYTLKTLSDALAIRRRVISDLEQLILPNTENNNIHYVIFGGGPTGVELAAEIADVFRGTSAKVTLLHNKQRLIQSLHPSLSAKALYKLVKMGVDVRLNYSDDNARPTGSCVIWTGGVVPATIQTTTPMAVHVSGRIKTDQFLRIAGSSCEWAAGDIAAVSDGYGGIVPMTAQAAVKAGKAVGENISMVLRSQSPKPFIFRKKGDLLSLGKWYAIGEIWGIRISGRFSWWVWRTIYLFNIVSWSKRIRVAVSWTLNIFMPRDIAEPKLLHR
;
A
#
# COMPACT_ATOMS: atom_id res chain seq x y z
N MET A 1 6.68 10.60 -49.13
CA MET A 1 5.53 10.19 -48.27
C MET A 1 6.06 9.91 -46.88
N ALA A 2 5.63 10.62 -45.86
CA ALA A 2 6.04 10.34 -44.49
C ALA A 2 5.42 9.00 -44.07
N THR A 3 6.24 8.01 -43.79
CA THR A 3 5.81 6.69 -43.32
C THR A 3 5.00 6.90 -42.03
N LYS A 4 3.73 6.54 -42.06
CA LYS A 4 2.84 6.65 -40.89
C LYS A 4 3.37 5.73 -39.81
N ILE A 5 4.05 6.25 -38.80
CA ILE A 5 4.56 5.49 -37.67
C ILE A 5 3.36 5.00 -36.88
N ILE A 6 3.12 3.68 -36.83
CA ILE A 6 2.14 3.05 -35.93
C ILE A 6 2.74 3.04 -34.53
N PRO A 7 2.14 3.74 -33.56
CA PRO A 7 2.71 3.79 -32.22
C PRO A 7 2.63 2.43 -31.53
N LYS A 8 3.72 2.04 -30.86
CA LYS A 8 3.77 0.83 -30.02
C LYS A 8 2.90 1.01 -28.79
N THR A 9 2.05 0.03 -28.51
CA THR A 9 1.13 0.06 -27.38
C THR A 9 1.77 -0.61 -26.16
N ILE A 10 1.91 0.17 -25.07
CA ILE A 10 2.34 -0.32 -23.77
C ILE A 10 1.13 -0.35 -22.85
N VAL A 11 0.80 -1.54 -22.32
CA VAL A 11 -0.28 -1.71 -21.36
C VAL A 11 0.31 -1.88 -19.96
N ILE A 12 -0.22 -1.16 -18.99
CA ILE A 12 0.14 -1.25 -17.55
C ILE A 12 -1.09 -1.72 -16.79
N ILE A 13 -1.01 -2.90 -16.17
CA ILE A 13 -2.05 -3.43 -15.29
C ILE A 13 -1.74 -3.06 -13.84
N GLY A 14 -2.62 -2.29 -13.21
CA GLY A 14 -2.44 -1.78 -11.85
C GLY A 14 -1.80 -0.40 -11.79
N ALA A 15 -2.50 0.54 -11.18
CA ALA A 15 -2.06 1.94 -11.01
C ALA A 15 -1.59 2.24 -9.58
N GLY A 16 -0.99 1.25 -8.89
CA GLY A 16 -0.31 1.43 -7.61
C GLY A 16 1.06 2.10 -7.75
N PHE A 17 1.89 2.00 -6.72
CA PHE A 17 3.22 2.62 -6.68
C PHE A 17 4.12 2.23 -7.85
N ALA A 18 4.15 0.94 -8.20
CA ALA A 18 4.97 0.45 -9.31
C ALA A 18 4.43 0.93 -10.66
N GLY A 19 3.11 0.80 -10.90
CA GLY A 19 2.47 1.18 -12.16
C GLY A 19 2.59 2.67 -12.46
N ILE A 20 2.30 3.53 -11.49
CA ILE A 20 2.44 4.99 -11.65
C ILE A 20 3.90 5.39 -11.83
N SER A 21 4.84 4.71 -11.17
CA SER A 21 6.28 4.96 -11.36
C SER A 21 6.74 4.57 -12.77
N ALA A 22 6.31 3.40 -13.27
CA ALA A 22 6.58 2.96 -14.64
C ALA A 22 5.99 3.92 -15.68
N TYR A 23 4.71 4.28 -15.53
CA TYR A 23 4.01 5.24 -16.37
C TYR A 23 4.77 6.58 -16.49
N ARG A 24 5.13 7.18 -15.35
CA ARG A 24 5.86 8.45 -15.32
C ARG A 24 7.24 8.36 -15.97
N THR A 25 7.89 7.22 -15.81
CA THR A 25 9.21 6.99 -16.40
C THR A 25 9.11 6.84 -17.90
N LEU A 26 8.13 6.10 -18.41
CA LEU A 26 7.85 5.95 -19.82
C LEU A 26 7.52 7.29 -20.48
N LEU A 27 6.65 8.12 -19.86
CA LEU A 27 6.34 9.46 -20.37
C LEU A 27 7.58 10.34 -20.56
N LYS A 28 8.55 10.25 -19.64
CA LYS A 28 9.77 11.05 -19.69
C LYS A 28 10.79 10.53 -20.71
N ARG A 29 10.76 9.21 -21.01
CA ARG A 29 11.80 8.54 -21.79
C ARG A 29 11.37 8.09 -23.18
N THR A 30 10.08 8.17 -23.51
CA THR A 30 9.57 7.79 -24.84
C THR A 30 8.99 8.98 -25.58
N ASN A 31 8.98 8.88 -26.93
CA ASN A 31 8.36 9.90 -27.75
C ASN A 31 6.84 9.63 -27.85
N SER A 32 6.04 10.65 -27.60
CA SER A 32 4.57 10.58 -27.67
C SER A 32 4.00 10.20 -29.04
N ARG A 33 4.77 10.38 -30.13
CA ARG A 33 4.37 9.98 -31.49
C ARG A 33 4.60 8.50 -31.76
N SER A 34 5.54 7.86 -31.04
CA SER A 34 5.96 6.47 -31.28
C SER A 34 5.40 5.48 -30.24
N VAL A 35 4.82 5.97 -29.14
CA VAL A 35 4.34 5.14 -28.04
C VAL A 35 2.97 5.61 -27.57
N ARG A 36 2.07 4.65 -27.38
CA ARG A 36 0.77 4.79 -26.73
C ARG A 36 0.81 4.04 -25.39
N ILE A 37 0.41 4.66 -24.29
CA ILE A 37 0.39 4.04 -22.96
C ILE A 37 -1.04 3.90 -22.51
N ILE A 38 -1.45 2.69 -22.14
CA ILE A 38 -2.76 2.39 -21.57
C ILE A 38 -2.55 1.87 -20.15
N VAL A 39 -3.16 2.54 -19.19
CA VAL A 39 -3.12 2.11 -17.78
C VAL A 39 -4.50 1.57 -17.41
N ILE A 40 -4.56 0.34 -16.93
CA ILE A 40 -5.80 -0.32 -16.51
C ILE A 40 -5.75 -0.51 -15.00
N ASN A 41 -6.80 -0.12 -14.30
CA ASN A 41 -6.94 -0.34 -12.86
C ASN A 41 -8.42 -0.55 -12.51
N ASP A 42 -8.69 -1.36 -11.51
CA ASP A 42 -10.05 -1.70 -11.04
C ASP A 42 -10.72 -0.58 -10.24
N SER A 43 -9.96 0.40 -9.80
CA SER A 43 -10.44 1.62 -9.13
C SER A 43 -9.98 2.87 -9.88
N ASN A 44 -10.71 3.97 -9.73
CA ASN A 44 -10.44 5.23 -10.41
C ASN A 44 -9.40 6.12 -9.71
N HIS A 45 -8.73 5.59 -8.66
CA HIS A 45 -7.79 6.37 -7.86
C HIS A 45 -6.48 5.62 -7.58
N PHE A 46 -5.41 6.37 -7.49
CA PHE A 46 -4.15 5.95 -6.87
C PHE A 46 -4.29 6.10 -5.35
N LEU A 47 -3.93 5.08 -4.60
CA LEU A 47 -3.97 5.07 -3.15
C LEU A 47 -2.56 5.22 -2.56
N PHE A 48 -2.35 6.25 -1.75
CA PHE A 48 -1.16 6.40 -0.95
C PHE A 48 -1.30 5.61 0.36
N SER A 49 -1.20 4.30 0.25
CA SER A 49 -1.46 3.33 1.33
C SER A 49 -0.68 3.57 2.64
N PRO A 50 0.52 4.20 2.68
CA PRO A 50 1.20 4.49 3.93
C PRO A 50 0.44 5.42 4.90
N LEU A 51 -0.60 6.12 4.44
CA LEU A 51 -1.44 6.99 5.29
C LEU A 51 -2.81 6.37 5.63
N LEU A 52 -3.05 5.10 5.31
CA LEU A 52 -4.34 4.45 5.58
C LEU A 52 -4.70 4.38 7.08
N HIS A 53 -3.72 4.22 7.96
CA HIS A 53 -3.94 4.23 9.41
C HIS A 53 -4.46 5.58 9.90
N GLU A 54 -4.00 6.69 9.32
CA GLU A 54 -4.52 8.03 9.63
C GLU A 54 -5.93 8.25 9.07
N VAL A 55 -6.24 7.73 7.87
CA VAL A 55 -7.61 7.74 7.33
C VAL A 55 -8.56 6.95 8.22
N ALA A 56 -8.14 5.76 8.65
CA ALA A 56 -8.92 4.86 9.50
C ALA A 56 -9.25 5.46 10.87
N THR A 57 -8.45 6.40 11.36
CA THR A 57 -8.59 7.05 12.67
C THR A 57 -8.98 8.53 12.56
N ALA A 58 -9.51 8.96 11.42
CA ALA A 58 -9.87 10.35 11.14
C ALA A 58 -8.73 11.38 11.30
N GLY A 59 -7.47 10.93 11.21
CA GLY A 59 -6.30 11.81 11.25
C GLY A 59 -6.14 12.65 9.99
N ILE A 60 -6.59 12.14 8.83
CA ILE A 60 -6.67 12.88 7.57
C ILE A 60 -7.96 12.54 6.82
N PRO A 61 -8.48 13.45 5.98
CA PRO A 61 -9.58 13.14 5.06
C PRO A 61 -9.19 12.04 4.05
N MET A 62 -10.14 11.17 3.70
CA MET A 62 -9.91 10.05 2.76
C MET A 62 -9.39 10.49 1.40
N GLN A 63 -9.88 11.63 0.90
CA GLN A 63 -9.49 12.19 -0.39
C GLN A 63 -8.04 12.66 -0.41
N ASP A 64 -7.39 12.81 0.73
CA ASP A 64 -5.99 13.21 0.80
C ASP A 64 -5.03 12.02 0.67
N ALA A 65 -5.49 10.81 1.01
CA ALA A 65 -4.76 9.56 0.75
C ALA A 65 -5.02 8.98 -0.65
N ALA A 66 -6.08 9.43 -1.35
CA ALA A 66 -6.46 8.95 -2.68
C ALA A 66 -6.36 10.06 -3.74
N GLN A 67 -5.86 9.74 -4.93
CA GLN A 67 -5.78 10.68 -6.05
C GLN A 67 -6.39 10.11 -7.32
N GLY A 68 -7.26 10.89 -7.97
CA GLY A 68 -7.92 10.49 -9.21
C GLY A 68 -6.93 10.14 -10.33
N LEU A 69 -7.09 8.97 -10.92
CA LEU A 69 -6.20 8.48 -11.99
C LEU A 69 -6.40 9.23 -13.30
N HIS A 70 -7.59 9.74 -13.58
CA HIS A 70 -7.83 10.61 -14.74
C HIS A 70 -7.00 11.90 -14.70
N GLU A 71 -6.71 12.42 -13.49
CA GLU A 71 -5.84 13.60 -13.32
C GLU A 71 -4.36 13.24 -13.46
N LEU A 72 -3.98 12.03 -13.03
CA LEU A 72 -2.59 11.57 -13.11
C LEU A 72 -2.19 11.14 -14.51
N ILE A 73 -3.14 10.58 -15.28
CA ILE A 73 -2.93 9.94 -16.59
C ILE A 73 -3.68 10.75 -17.65
N LYS A 74 -3.18 11.95 -17.94
CA LYS A 74 -3.80 12.90 -18.90
C LYS A 74 -2.91 13.32 -20.07
N SER A 75 -1.81 12.62 -20.30
CA SER A 75 -0.95 12.90 -21.46
C SER A 75 -1.66 12.52 -22.75
N LYS A 76 -1.41 13.27 -23.86
CA LYS A 76 -2.05 13.05 -25.18
C LYS A 76 -1.88 11.65 -25.74
N ASN A 77 -0.78 10.95 -25.39
CA ASN A 77 -0.50 9.57 -25.81
C ASN A 77 -0.85 8.53 -24.75
N SER A 78 -1.60 8.91 -23.72
CA SER A 78 -1.94 8.03 -22.60
C SER A 78 -3.45 7.95 -22.40
N LYS A 79 -3.93 6.76 -22.00
CA LYS A 79 -5.33 6.53 -21.65
C LYS A 79 -5.38 5.76 -20.34
N PHE A 80 -6.22 6.22 -19.42
CA PHE A 80 -6.63 5.47 -18.24
C PHE A 80 -7.95 4.75 -18.53
N ILE A 81 -8.02 3.48 -18.14
CA ILE A 81 -9.20 2.63 -18.25
C ILE A 81 -9.51 2.06 -16.86
N CYS A 82 -10.65 2.44 -16.31
CA CYS A 82 -11.15 1.85 -15.08
C CYS A 82 -11.87 0.54 -15.42
N ALA A 83 -11.17 -0.58 -15.26
CA ALA A 83 -11.69 -1.90 -15.60
C ALA A 83 -11.00 -3.01 -14.78
N PHE A 84 -11.73 -4.10 -14.59
CA PHE A 84 -11.19 -5.32 -14.02
C PHE A 84 -10.54 -6.18 -15.13
N VAL A 85 -9.29 -6.59 -14.91
CA VAL A 85 -8.59 -7.52 -15.79
C VAL A 85 -8.97 -8.95 -15.39
N SER A 86 -9.64 -9.67 -16.27
CA SER A 86 -10.06 -11.05 -16.06
C SER A 86 -8.96 -12.04 -16.41
N ARG A 87 -8.25 -11.82 -17.54
CA ARG A 87 -7.20 -12.71 -18.02
C ARG A 87 -6.18 -11.97 -18.90
N ILE A 88 -4.99 -12.50 -18.98
CA ILE A 88 -3.97 -12.13 -19.97
C ILE A 88 -3.83 -13.27 -20.97
N ASP A 89 -4.12 -13.00 -22.22
CA ASP A 89 -3.84 -13.88 -23.33
C ASP A 89 -2.44 -13.55 -23.86
N ASN A 90 -1.44 -14.17 -23.22
CA ASN A 90 -0.03 -13.92 -23.53
C ASN A 90 0.40 -14.54 -24.85
N ASN A 91 -0.35 -15.48 -25.44
CA ASN A 91 -0.09 -16.02 -26.75
C ASN A 91 -0.44 -15.02 -27.87
N ASN A 92 -1.54 -14.28 -27.69
CA ASN A 92 -2.04 -13.30 -28.65
C ASN A 92 -1.74 -11.85 -28.23
N HIS A 93 -0.91 -11.64 -27.19
CA HIS A 93 -0.53 -10.33 -26.68
C HIS A 93 -1.75 -9.43 -26.38
N ARG A 94 -2.71 -9.96 -25.62
CA ARG A 94 -3.99 -9.30 -25.35
C ARG A 94 -4.36 -9.37 -23.86
N VAL A 95 -4.84 -8.26 -23.31
CA VAL A 95 -5.42 -8.18 -21.98
C VAL A 95 -6.95 -8.21 -22.11
N GLU A 96 -7.59 -9.16 -21.46
CA GLU A 96 -9.03 -9.30 -21.41
C GLU A 96 -9.58 -8.59 -20.17
N THR A 97 -10.57 -7.73 -20.39
CA THR A 97 -11.20 -6.95 -19.30
C THR A 97 -12.72 -7.11 -19.37
N ASN A 98 -13.40 -6.72 -18.29
CA ASN A 98 -14.86 -6.71 -18.22
C ASN A 98 -15.53 -5.73 -19.20
N ILE A 99 -14.78 -4.89 -19.93
CA ILE A 99 -15.28 -3.90 -20.90
C ILE A 99 -14.70 -4.11 -22.30
N GLY A 100 -13.97 -5.17 -22.54
CA GLY A 100 -13.38 -5.52 -23.84
C GLY A 100 -11.90 -5.87 -23.76
N ASN A 101 -11.32 -6.17 -24.92
CA ASN A 101 -9.96 -6.65 -25.07
C ASN A 101 -9.02 -5.52 -25.51
N ILE A 102 -7.77 -5.55 -25.02
CA ILE A 102 -6.74 -4.54 -25.28
C ILE A 102 -5.46 -5.24 -25.71
N GLU A 103 -5.02 -5.00 -26.94
CA GLU A 103 -3.77 -5.54 -27.46
C GLU A 103 -2.57 -4.74 -26.97
N TYR A 104 -1.40 -5.40 -26.84
CA TYR A 104 -0.16 -4.77 -26.41
C TYR A 104 1.05 -5.24 -27.21
N ASP A 105 2.00 -4.32 -27.39
CA ASP A 105 3.37 -4.64 -27.81
C ASP A 105 4.29 -4.86 -26.60
N GLN A 106 3.99 -4.21 -25.48
CA GLN A 106 4.67 -4.40 -24.19
C GLN A 106 3.64 -4.39 -23.06
N LEU A 107 3.78 -5.30 -22.11
CA LEU A 107 2.89 -5.41 -20.94
C LEU A 107 3.65 -5.24 -19.65
N ILE A 108 3.13 -4.44 -18.72
CA ILE A 108 3.67 -4.28 -17.37
C ILE A 108 2.62 -4.73 -16.36
N ILE A 109 2.90 -5.77 -15.58
CA ILE A 109 2.02 -6.29 -14.55
C ILE A 109 2.43 -5.72 -13.19
N THR A 110 1.56 -4.89 -12.61
CA THR A 110 1.78 -4.22 -11.32
C THR A 110 0.53 -4.29 -10.44
N ALA A 111 -0.23 -5.38 -10.49
CA ALA A 111 -1.49 -5.54 -9.78
C ALA A 111 -1.36 -5.65 -8.24
N GLY A 112 -0.14 -5.61 -7.71
CA GLY A 112 0.12 -5.50 -6.28
C GLY A 112 -0.20 -6.76 -5.48
N ALA A 113 -0.78 -6.57 -4.28
CA ALA A 113 -1.09 -7.64 -3.34
C ALA A 113 -2.44 -7.37 -2.67
N LYS A 114 -3.08 -8.45 -2.19
CA LYS A 114 -4.33 -8.44 -1.41
C LYS A 114 -4.03 -8.76 0.05
N SER A 115 -4.92 -8.38 0.98
CA SER A 115 -4.82 -8.83 2.37
C SER A 115 -4.92 -10.34 2.43
N SER A 116 -4.01 -10.95 3.18
CA SER A 116 -4.06 -12.37 3.49
C SER A 116 -5.02 -12.55 4.65
N LYS A 117 -6.21 -13.07 4.36
CA LYS A 117 -7.10 -13.57 5.42
C LYS A 117 -6.72 -15.03 5.68
N ASN A 118 -5.61 -15.27 6.39
CA ASN A 118 -5.15 -16.63 6.61
C ASN A 118 -6.12 -17.44 7.48
N GLY A 119 -6.71 -18.46 6.84
CA GLY A 119 -6.92 -19.79 7.40
C GLY A 119 -8.10 -20.02 8.33
N ASN A 120 -8.74 -19.03 8.92
CA ASN A 120 -9.86 -19.28 9.84
C ASN A 120 -11.17 -18.80 9.20
N THR A 121 -11.92 -19.74 8.62
CA THR A 121 -13.20 -19.50 7.93
C THR A 121 -14.25 -18.84 8.82
N GLU A 122 -14.26 -19.10 10.12
CA GLU A 122 -15.17 -18.48 11.10
C GLU A 122 -14.86 -17.00 11.37
N MET A 123 -13.66 -16.50 10.98
CA MET A 123 -13.26 -15.11 11.17
C MET A 123 -13.62 -14.18 9.99
N GLN A 124 -14.06 -14.70 8.86
CA GLN A 124 -14.10 -13.92 7.61
C GLN A 124 -15.13 -12.80 7.64
N ASP A 125 -16.27 -12.97 8.31
CA ASP A 125 -17.40 -12.02 8.19
C ASP A 125 -17.35 -10.81 9.16
N LYS A 126 -16.50 -10.86 10.20
CA LYS A 126 -16.42 -9.79 11.23
C LYS A 126 -15.02 -9.18 11.41
N THR A 127 -14.06 -9.52 10.53
CA THR A 127 -12.69 -9.05 10.65
C THR A 127 -12.40 -7.94 9.63
N TYR A 128 -12.01 -6.78 10.12
CA TYR A 128 -11.54 -5.67 9.29
C TYR A 128 -10.13 -5.95 8.77
N THR A 129 -9.80 -5.38 7.61
CA THR A 129 -8.44 -5.33 7.05
C THR A 129 -8.04 -3.87 6.83
N LEU A 130 -6.75 -3.60 6.54
CA LEU A 130 -6.29 -2.25 6.24
C LEU A 130 -5.35 -2.27 5.02
N LYS A 131 -5.92 -2.47 3.85
CA LYS A 131 -5.19 -2.50 2.56
C LYS A 131 -5.78 -1.54 1.53
N THR A 132 -7.09 -1.33 1.57
CA THR A 132 -7.83 -0.48 0.63
C THR A 132 -8.40 0.75 1.33
N LEU A 133 -8.85 1.72 0.53
CA LEU A 133 -9.56 2.89 1.07
C LEU A 133 -10.88 2.50 1.75
N SER A 134 -11.59 1.52 1.17
CA SER A 134 -12.82 0.97 1.76
C SER A 134 -12.58 0.33 3.11
N ASP A 135 -11.45 -0.38 3.29
CA ASP A 135 -11.07 -0.94 4.58
C ASP A 135 -10.88 0.16 5.63
N ALA A 136 -10.13 1.20 5.28
CA ALA A 136 -9.87 2.32 6.18
C ALA A 136 -11.17 3.04 6.58
N LEU A 137 -12.10 3.23 5.63
CA LEU A 137 -13.41 3.81 5.91
C LEU A 137 -14.29 2.93 6.80
N ALA A 138 -14.24 1.61 6.61
CA ALA A 138 -14.97 0.68 7.47
C ALA A 138 -14.46 0.75 8.93
N ILE A 139 -13.13 0.79 9.13
CA ILE A 139 -12.53 0.99 10.46
C ILE A 139 -12.92 2.38 11.00
N ARG A 140 -12.85 3.44 10.19
CA ARG A 140 -13.22 4.80 10.59
C ARG A 140 -14.64 4.87 11.10
N ARG A 141 -15.62 4.28 10.39
CA ARG A 141 -17.01 4.22 10.84
C ARG A 141 -17.14 3.55 12.19
N ARG A 142 -16.44 2.43 12.37
CA ARG A 142 -16.44 1.72 13.66
C ARG A 142 -15.84 2.58 14.77
N VAL A 143 -14.71 3.25 14.54
CA VAL A 143 -14.07 4.15 15.51
C VAL A 143 -14.99 5.29 15.92
N ILE A 144 -15.67 5.93 14.94
CA ILE A 144 -16.62 7.02 15.21
C ILE A 144 -17.82 6.53 16.02
N SER A 145 -18.43 5.40 15.61
CA SER A 145 -19.55 4.79 16.34
C SER A 145 -19.20 4.44 17.80
N ASP A 146 -17.99 3.90 18.01
CA ASP A 146 -17.53 3.55 19.35
C ASP A 146 -17.24 4.79 20.20
N LEU A 147 -16.74 5.89 19.61
CA LEU A 147 -16.59 7.17 20.30
C LEU A 147 -17.93 7.78 20.72
N GLU A 148 -18.92 7.74 19.82
CA GLU A 148 -20.27 8.21 20.11
C GLU A 148 -20.91 7.42 21.26
N GLN A 149 -20.70 6.10 21.30
CA GLN A 149 -21.20 5.25 22.39
C GLN A 149 -20.60 5.62 23.76
N LEU A 150 -19.32 6.04 23.81
CA LEU A 150 -18.66 6.43 25.05
C LEU A 150 -19.15 7.77 25.63
N ILE A 151 -19.80 8.60 24.80
CA ILE A 151 -20.33 9.92 25.19
C ILE A 151 -21.76 9.79 25.74
N LEU A 152 -22.48 8.71 25.40
CA LEU A 152 -23.89 8.52 25.87
C LEU A 152 -23.96 8.28 27.36
N PRO A 153 -24.86 8.97 28.09
CA PRO A 153 -25.11 8.70 29.54
C PRO A 153 -25.73 7.32 29.70
N ASN A 154 -25.39 6.62 30.77
CA ASN A 154 -25.88 5.28 31.15
C ASN A 154 -25.33 4.08 30.36
N THR A 155 -24.16 4.19 29.77
CA THR A 155 -23.49 3.07 29.09
C THR A 155 -22.35 2.48 29.97
N GLU A 156 -22.65 2.09 31.20
CA GLU A 156 -21.66 1.55 32.15
C GLU A 156 -20.95 0.26 31.67
N ASN A 157 -21.42 -0.39 30.58
CA ASN A 157 -20.90 -1.65 30.05
C ASN A 157 -20.34 -1.59 28.61
N ASN A 158 -19.96 -0.45 28.12
CA ASN A 158 -19.35 -0.38 26.78
C ASN A 158 -17.91 -0.93 26.83
N ASN A 159 -17.80 -2.24 26.72
CA ASN A 159 -16.51 -2.94 26.64
C ASN A 159 -15.93 -2.82 25.22
N ILE A 160 -15.56 -1.59 24.83
CA ILE A 160 -14.94 -1.33 23.53
C ILE A 160 -13.52 -1.88 23.55
N HIS A 161 -13.27 -2.88 22.70
CA HIS A 161 -11.99 -3.54 22.64
C HIS A 161 -11.54 -3.74 21.18
N TYR A 162 -10.44 -3.12 20.81
CA TYR A 162 -9.78 -3.31 19.53
C TYR A 162 -8.69 -4.36 19.65
N VAL A 163 -8.76 -5.40 18.82
CA VAL A 163 -7.73 -6.46 18.74
C VAL A 163 -7.10 -6.42 17.37
N ILE A 164 -5.82 -6.06 17.30
CA ILE A 164 -5.07 -5.89 16.06
C ILE A 164 -4.11 -7.07 15.93
N PHE A 165 -4.23 -7.82 14.84
CA PHE A 165 -3.33 -8.92 14.51
C PHE A 165 -2.24 -8.44 13.56
N GLY A 166 -0.98 -8.64 13.95
CA GLY A 166 0.20 -8.32 13.14
C GLY A 166 1.02 -7.16 13.70
N GLY A 167 2.16 -7.45 14.31
CA GLY A 167 3.12 -6.47 14.84
C GLY A 167 4.11 -5.96 13.79
N GLY A 168 3.72 -5.96 12.52
CA GLY A 168 4.44 -5.27 11.44
C GLY A 168 4.20 -3.76 11.45
N PRO A 169 4.76 -3.00 10.47
CA PRO A 169 4.59 -1.55 10.39
C PRO A 169 3.14 -1.09 10.49
N THR A 170 2.25 -1.63 9.66
CA THR A 170 0.84 -1.25 9.60
C THR A 170 0.10 -1.46 10.93
N GLY A 171 0.30 -2.62 11.58
CA GLY A 171 -0.39 -2.91 12.84
C GLY A 171 0.11 -2.06 13.99
N VAL A 172 1.41 -1.79 14.03
CA VAL A 172 2.02 -0.92 15.05
C VAL A 172 1.55 0.53 14.91
N GLU A 173 1.50 1.07 13.68
CA GLU A 173 0.99 2.41 13.40
C GLU A 173 -0.50 2.51 13.74
N LEU A 174 -1.31 1.53 13.31
CA LEU A 174 -2.74 1.53 13.59
C LEU A 174 -3.04 1.40 15.09
N ALA A 175 -2.32 0.54 15.82
CA ALA A 175 -2.49 0.38 17.27
C ALA A 175 -2.18 1.69 18.01
N ALA A 176 -1.11 2.39 17.61
CA ALA A 176 -0.76 3.69 18.17
C ALA A 176 -1.82 4.75 17.87
N GLU A 177 -2.35 4.79 16.65
CA GLU A 177 -3.37 5.76 16.25
C GLU A 177 -4.71 5.51 16.95
N ILE A 178 -5.17 4.25 17.07
CA ILE A 178 -6.39 3.91 17.82
C ILE A 178 -6.21 4.25 19.30
N ALA A 179 -5.08 3.90 19.92
CA ALA A 179 -4.79 4.26 21.30
C ALA A 179 -4.74 5.78 21.53
N ASP A 180 -4.30 6.55 20.52
CA ASP A 180 -4.29 8.02 20.61
C ASP A 180 -5.70 8.62 20.51
N VAL A 181 -6.57 8.04 19.66
CA VAL A 181 -7.98 8.44 19.52
C VAL A 181 -8.77 8.19 20.81
N PHE A 182 -8.60 7.02 21.42
CA PHE A 182 -9.33 6.64 22.64
C PHE A 182 -8.61 6.99 23.94
N ARG A 183 -7.64 7.88 23.88
CA ARG A 183 -6.88 8.31 25.07
C ARG A 183 -7.80 8.91 26.14
N GLY A 184 -7.70 8.42 27.37
CA GLY A 184 -8.52 8.88 28.50
C GLY A 184 -9.93 8.27 28.56
N THR A 185 -10.24 7.31 27.71
CA THR A 185 -11.50 6.54 27.75
C THR A 185 -11.26 5.15 28.33
N SER A 186 -12.35 4.36 28.51
CA SER A 186 -12.31 2.95 28.95
C SER A 186 -12.00 1.96 27.83
N ALA A 187 -11.86 2.41 26.57
CA ALA A 187 -11.58 1.54 25.45
C ALA A 187 -10.21 0.86 25.56
N LYS A 188 -10.15 -0.41 25.19
CA LYS A 188 -8.93 -1.23 25.24
C LYS A 188 -8.37 -1.46 23.83
N VAL A 189 -7.04 -1.48 23.72
CA VAL A 189 -6.34 -1.82 22.47
C VAL A 189 -5.34 -2.92 22.76
N THR A 190 -5.46 -4.04 22.05
CA THR A 190 -4.51 -5.17 22.13
C THR A 190 -3.85 -5.37 20.77
N LEU A 191 -2.52 -5.49 20.75
CA LEU A 191 -1.74 -5.83 19.57
C LEU A 191 -1.15 -7.23 19.74
N LEU A 192 -1.58 -8.16 18.88
CA LEU A 192 -1.16 -9.55 18.88
C LEU A 192 -0.11 -9.79 17.77
N HIS A 193 1.01 -10.41 18.10
CA HIS A 193 2.06 -10.72 17.15
C HIS A 193 2.68 -12.09 17.36
N ASN A 194 2.79 -12.88 16.29
CA ASN A 194 3.30 -14.25 16.33
C ASN A 194 4.83 -14.37 16.35
N LYS A 195 5.56 -13.26 16.49
CA LYS A 195 7.02 -13.24 16.55
C LYS A 195 7.50 -12.64 17.87
N GLN A 196 8.80 -12.84 18.16
CA GLN A 196 9.45 -12.39 19.40
C GLN A 196 9.56 -10.86 19.55
N ARG A 197 9.47 -10.09 18.46
CA ARG A 197 9.58 -8.63 18.49
C ARG A 197 8.76 -7.97 17.40
N LEU A 198 8.31 -6.76 17.66
CA LEU A 198 7.63 -5.91 16.69
C LEU A 198 8.56 -5.51 15.55
N ILE A 199 8.01 -5.26 14.36
CA ILE A 199 8.67 -4.65 13.20
C ILE A 199 10.03 -5.29 12.93
N GLN A 200 10.04 -6.59 12.63
CA GLN A 200 11.29 -7.36 12.44
C GLN A 200 12.23 -6.80 11.36
N SER A 201 11.69 -5.97 10.43
CA SER A 201 12.46 -5.30 9.38
C SER A 201 13.37 -4.17 9.87
N LEU A 202 13.17 -3.69 11.12
CA LEU A 202 13.98 -2.67 11.77
C LEU A 202 14.99 -3.28 12.75
N HIS A 203 15.97 -2.47 13.11
CA HIS A 203 16.95 -2.86 14.13
C HIS A 203 16.28 -3.16 15.49
N PRO A 204 16.73 -4.15 16.28
CA PRO A 204 16.12 -4.53 17.57
C PRO A 204 15.89 -3.38 18.54
N SER A 205 16.81 -2.42 18.62
CA SER A 205 16.67 -1.25 19.50
C SER A 205 15.46 -0.37 19.13
N LEU A 206 15.10 -0.27 17.83
CA LEU A 206 13.92 0.47 17.38
C LEU A 206 12.64 -0.33 17.67
N SER A 207 12.66 -1.65 17.54
CA SER A 207 11.56 -2.53 17.97
C SER A 207 11.26 -2.38 19.46
N ALA A 208 12.30 -2.34 20.31
CA ALA A 208 12.15 -2.13 21.74
C ALA A 208 11.55 -0.74 22.06
N LYS A 209 11.97 0.32 21.36
CA LYS A 209 11.38 1.65 21.49
C LYS A 209 9.91 1.70 21.04
N ALA A 210 9.55 0.95 19.99
CA ALA A 210 8.16 0.82 19.56
C ALA A 210 7.31 0.15 20.64
N LEU A 211 7.76 -0.97 21.18
CA LEU A 211 7.10 -1.68 22.26
C LEU A 211 6.89 -0.78 23.48
N TYR A 212 7.97 -0.15 23.96
CA TYR A 212 7.91 0.78 25.09
C TYR A 212 6.88 1.90 24.86
N LYS A 213 6.88 2.51 23.67
CA LYS A 213 5.95 3.58 23.33
C LYS A 213 4.50 3.11 23.32
N LEU A 214 4.19 1.95 22.72
CA LEU A 214 2.85 1.39 22.68
C LEU A 214 2.33 1.06 24.09
N VAL A 215 3.13 0.40 24.91
CA VAL A 215 2.78 0.10 26.31
C VAL A 215 2.52 1.39 27.09
N LYS A 216 3.35 2.42 26.92
CA LYS A 216 3.14 3.75 27.53
C LYS A 216 1.84 4.43 27.06
N MET A 217 1.34 4.09 25.87
CA MET A 217 0.04 4.55 25.35
C MET A 217 -1.15 3.72 25.84
N GLY A 218 -0.94 2.67 26.65
CA GLY A 218 -1.98 1.79 27.15
C GLY A 218 -2.32 0.61 26.23
N VAL A 219 -1.50 0.35 25.19
CA VAL A 219 -1.69 -0.81 24.31
C VAL A 219 -1.16 -2.07 25.00
N ASP A 220 -2.01 -3.10 25.12
CA ASP A 220 -1.62 -4.44 25.55
C ASP A 220 -0.93 -5.16 24.38
N VAL A 221 0.39 -5.33 24.46
CA VAL A 221 1.18 -5.95 23.38
C VAL A 221 1.56 -7.38 23.77
N ARG A 222 1.08 -8.34 22.98
CA ARG A 222 1.36 -9.77 23.19
C ARG A 222 2.20 -10.31 22.03
N LEU A 223 3.45 -10.64 22.34
CA LEU A 223 4.40 -11.25 21.41
C LEU A 223 4.33 -12.79 21.52
N ASN A 224 4.87 -13.49 20.50
CA ASN A 224 4.82 -14.97 20.40
C ASN A 224 3.39 -15.53 20.52
N TYR A 225 2.39 -14.75 20.10
CA TYR A 225 1.01 -15.16 20.16
C TYR A 225 0.72 -16.26 19.12
N SER A 226 0.10 -17.37 19.57
CA SER A 226 -0.45 -18.43 18.72
C SER A 226 -1.99 -18.35 18.71
N ASP A 227 -2.62 -18.80 17.62
CA ASP A 227 -4.07 -18.65 17.39
C ASP A 227 -4.96 -19.49 18.33
N ASP A 228 -4.35 -20.34 19.19
CA ASP A 228 -5.05 -21.27 20.08
C ASP A 228 -5.69 -20.59 21.33
N ASN A 229 -5.45 -19.29 21.51
CA ASN A 229 -5.96 -18.56 22.66
C ASN A 229 -7.31 -17.90 22.35
N ALA A 230 -8.29 -18.07 23.26
CA ALA A 230 -9.61 -17.46 23.17
C ALA A 230 -9.53 -15.95 22.98
N ARG A 231 -10.24 -15.44 21.98
CA ARG A 231 -10.38 -14.00 21.72
C ARG A 231 -11.36 -13.37 22.70
N PRO A 232 -11.14 -12.12 23.09
CA PRO A 232 -12.13 -11.39 23.88
C PRO A 232 -13.45 -11.29 23.09
N THR A 233 -14.56 -11.69 23.70
CA THR A 233 -15.92 -11.52 23.15
C THR A 233 -16.23 -10.04 22.94
N GLY A 234 -16.92 -9.69 21.86
CA GLY A 234 -17.30 -8.30 21.55
C GLY A 234 -16.20 -7.42 20.98
N SER A 235 -15.02 -7.97 20.65
CA SER A 235 -13.89 -7.21 20.13
C SER A 235 -14.08 -6.78 18.68
N CYS A 236 -13.61 -5.58 18.35
CA CYS A 236 -13.36 -5.16 16.98
C CYS A 236 -12.01 -5.74 16.49
N VAL A 237 -12.06 -6.73 15.63
CA VAL A 237 -10.87 -7.44 15.17
C VAL A 237 -10.35 -6.82 13.86
N ILE A 238 -9.05 -6.47 13.82
CA ILE A 238 -8.40 -5.89 12.63
C ILE A 238 -7.18 -6.73 12.27
N TRP A 239 -7.17 -7.26 11.05
CA TRP A 239 -6.07 -8.06 10.53
C TRP A 239 -5.08 -7.21 9.72
N THR A 240 -3.86 -7.14 10.20
CA THR A 240 -2.71 -6.52 9.50
C THR A 240 -1.55 -7.51 9.32
N GLY A 241 -1.84 -8.81 9.52
CA GLY A 241 -0.84 -9.88 9.65
C GLY A 241 -0.22 -10.37 8.35
N GLY A 242 -0.45 -9.71 7.23
CA GLY A 242 0.21 -10.06 5.98
C GLY A 242 -0.61 -9.78 4.72
N VAL A 243 0.09 -9.91 3.60
CA VAL A 243 -0.48 -9.76 2.26
C VAL A 243 -0.04 -10.94 1.39
N VAL A 244 -0.87 -11.29 0.43
CA VAL A 244 -0.55 -12.25 -0.63
C VAL A 244 -0.53 -11.54 -1.97
N PRO A 245 0.32 -11.95 -2.93
CA PRO A 245 0.33 -11.33 -4.26
C PRO A 245 -1.05 -11.45 -4.91
N ALA A 246 -1.43 -10.45 -5.69
CA ALA A 246 -2.62 -10.54 -6.52
C ALA A 246 -2.45 -11.67 -7.55
N THR A 247 -3.54 -12.36 -7.87
CA THR A 247 -3.56 -13.41 -8.89
C THR A 247 -4.20 -12.87 -10.17
N ILE A 248 -3.57 -13.13 -11.31
CA ILE A 248 -4.12 -12.83 -12.63
C ILE A 248 -4.12 -14.14 -13.42
N GLN A 249 -5.24 -14.47 -14.05
CA GLN A 249 -5.31 -15.62 -14.95
C GLN A 249 -4.55 -15.35 -16.23
N THR A 250 -3.87 -16.36 -16.76
CA THR A 250 -3.09 -16.26 -18.00
C THR A 250 -3.37 -17.46 -18.89
N THR A 251 -3.28 -17.31 -20.20
CA THR A 251 -3.47 -18.41 -21.15
C THR A 251 -2.34 -19.44 -21.01
N THR A 252 -1.09 -18.98 -21.01
CA THR A 252 0.06 -19.81 -20.68
C THR A 252 0.53 -19.47 -19.26
N PRO A 253 0.65 -20.46 -18.35
CA PRO A 253 1.04 -20.20 -16.96
C PRO A 253 2.38 -19.48 -16.86
N MET A 254 2.43 -18.40 -16.10
CA MET A 254 3.67 -17.71 -15.75
C MET A 254 4.41 -18.44 -14.63
N ALA A 255 5.72 -18.48 -14.69
CA ALA A 255 6.53 -19.05 -13.61
C ALA A 255 6.36 -18.22 -12.32
N VAL A 256 6.06 -18.91 -11.20
CA VAL A 256 5.88 -18.29 -9.89
C VAL A 256 6.97 -18.72 -8.90
N HIS A 257 7.30 -17.84 -7.99
CA HIS A 257 8.15 -18.11 -6.86
C HIS A 257 7.35 -18.82 -5.74
N VAL A 258 8.02 -19.47 -4.78
CA VAL A 258 7.39 -20.12 -3.61
C VAL A 258 6.47 -19.17 -2.79
N SER A 259 6.68 -17.89 -2.89
CA SER A 259 5.80 -16.86 -2.29
C SER A 259 4.54 -16.54 -3.11
N GLY A 260 4.28 -17.25 -4.21
CA GLY A 260 3.17 -16.98 -5.14
C GLY A 260 3.38 -15.78 -6.08
N ARG A 261 4.53 -15.09 -6.01
CA ARG A 261 4.85 -13.93 -6.85
C ARG A 261 5.39 -14.37 -8.21
N ILE A 262 5.09 -13.61 -9.27
CA ILE A 262 5.60 -13.85 -10.63
C ILE A 262 7.13 -13.76 -10.63
N LYS A 263 7.82 -14.78 -11.16
CA LYS A 263 9.28 -14.77 -11.31
C LYS A 263 9.69 -13.81 -12.44
N THR A 264 10.69 -12.97 -12.17
CA THR A 264 11.32 -12.10 -13.15
C THR A 264 12.81 -12.37 -13.29
N ASP A 265 13.36 -12.03 -14.44
CA ASP A 265 14.81 -11.96 -14.63
C ASP A 265 15.42 -10.73 -13.92
N GLN A 266 16.73 -10.57 -14.02
CA GLN A 266 17.45 -9.44 -13.45
C GLN A 266 17.04 -8.07 -14.05
N PHE A 267 16.36 -8.06 -15.19
CA PHE A 267 15.88 -6.86 -15.87
C PHE A 267 14.42 -6.52 -15.55
N LEU A 268 13.74 -7.32 -14.71
CA LEU A 268 12.33 -7.28 -14.37
C LEU A 268 11.39 -7.78 -15.48
N ARG A 269 11.90 -8.53 -16.44
CA ARG A 269 11.12 -9.20 -17.46
C ARG A 269 10.58 -10.52 -16.89
N ILE A 270 9.36 -10.89 -17.24
CA ILE A 270 8.77 -12.16 -16.82
C ILE A 270 9.58 -13.30 -17.49
N ALA A 271 9.89 -14.32 -16.72
CA ALA A 271 10.68 -15.45 -17.19
C ALA A 271 10.02 -16.11 -18.42
N GLY A 272 10.77 -16.23 -19.49
CA GLY A 272 10.29 -16.79 -20.76
C GLY A 272 9.58 -15.82 -21.71
N SER A 273 9.36 -14.56 -21.32
CA SER A 273 8.73 -13.55 -22.19
C SER A 273 9.73 -12.53 -22.73
N SER A 274 9.49 -12.01 -23.92
CA SER A 274 10.27 -10.93 -24.53
C SER A 274 9.65 -9.54 -24.35
N CYS A 275 8.35 -9.47 -24.06
CA CYS A 275 7.57 -8.24 -24.04
C CYS A 275 6.75 -8.03 -22.75
N GLU A 276 6.82 -8.95 -21.78
CA GLU A 276 6.05 -8.87 -20.54
C GLU A 276 6.97 -8.65 -19.35
N TRP A 277 6.57 -7.74 -18.47
CA TRP A 277 7.35 -7.25 -17.33
C TRP A 277 6.49 -7.28 -16.07
N ALA A 278 7.10 -7.48 -14.91
CA ALA A 278 6.39 -7.41 -13.65
C ALA A 278 7.17 -6.63 -12.60
N ALA A 279 6.45 -5.85 -11.77
CA ALA A 279 7.04 -5.05 -10.70
C ALA A 279 6.07 -4.83 -9.53
N GLY A 280 6.62 -4.48 -8.38
CA GLY A 280 5.85 -4.29 -7.14
C GLY A 280 5.52 -5.61 -6.45
N ASP A 281 4.50 -5.61 -5.60
CA ASP A 281 4.20 -6.72 -4.69
C ASP A 281 3.84 -8.03 -5.42
N ILE A 282 3.35 -7.96 -6.66
CA ILE A 282 3.02 -9.15 -7.48
C ILE A 282 4.26 -9.88 -8.00
N ALA A 283 5.42 -9.22 -8.05
CA ALA A 283 6.64 -9.75 -8.67
C ALA A 283 7.69 -10.19 -7.66
N ALA A 284 8.29 -11.36 -7.89
CA ALA A 284 9.46 -11.84 -7.15
C ALA A 284 10.73 -11.28 -7.79
N VAL A 285 11.03 -10.03 -7.48
CA VAL A 285 12.17 -9.29 -8.03
C VAL A 285 13.42 -9.59 -7.19
N SER A 286 14.53 -9.96 -7.85
CA SER A 286 15.84 -10.09 -7.17
C SER A 286 16.31 -8.73 -6.66
N ASP A 287 16.87 -8.69 -5.46
CA ASP A 287 17.50 -7.48 -4.91
C ASP A 287 18.89 -7.19 -5.48
N GLY A 288 19.45 -8.14 -6.22
CA GLY A 288 20.81 -8.12 -6.78
C GLY A 288 21.88 -8.68 -5.84
N TYR A 289 21.49 -9.16 -4.66
CA TYR A 289 22.40 -9.70 -3.63
C TYR A 289 22.02 -11.13 -3.19
N GLY A 290 21.16 -11.81 -3.96
CA GLY A 290 20.71 -13.19 -3.70
C GLY A 290 19.39 -13.26 -2.92
N GLY A 291 18.82 -12.16 -2.53
CA GLY A 291 17.51 -12.04 -1.89
C GLY A 291 16.39 -11.60 -2.83
N ILE A 292 15.18 -11.56 -2.29
CA ILE A 292 13.99 -11.03 -2.96
C ILE A 292 13.55 -9.72 -2.31
N VAL A 293 13.30 -8.73 -3.14
CA VAL A 293 12.84 -7.40 -2.72
C VAL A 293 11.54 -7.50 -1.90
N PRO A 294 11.46 -6.83 -0.73
CA PRO A 294 10.26 -6.85 0.10
C PRO A 294 9.08 -6.11 -0.55
N MET A 295 7.86 -6.51 -0.16
CA MET A 295 6.61 -5.85 -0.61
C MET A 295 6.42 -4.50 0.09
N THR A 296 7.12 -3.47 -0.38
CA THR A 296 7.06 -2.11 0.17
C THR A 296 6.85 -1.08 -0.93
N ALA A 297 6.23 0.05 -0.59
CA ALA A 297 6.04 1.17 -1.52
C ALA A 297 7.37 1.66 -2.14
N GLN A 298 8.44 1.71 -1.34
CA GLN A 298 9.77 2.12 -1.82
C GLN A 298 10.32 1.15 -2.88
N ALA A 299 10.17 -0.15 -2.65
CA ALA A 299 10.59 -1.19 -3.59
C ALA A 299 9.76 -1.13 -4.87
N ALA A 300 8.44 -1.00 -4.75
CA ALA A 300 7.51 -0.88 -5.86
C ALA A 300 7.83 0.33 -6.76
N VAL A 301 8.09 1.50 -6.18
CA VAL A 301 8.48 2.71 -6.93
C VAL A 301 9.78 2.50 -7.69
N LYS A 302 10.81 1.90 -7.06
CA LYS A 302 12.10 1.67 -7.72
C LYS A 302 11.99 0.63 -8.83
N ALA A 303 11.29 -0.48 -8.59
CA ALA A 303 11.08 -1.52 -9.60
C ALA A 303 10.26 -0.99 -10.78
N GLY A 304 9.17 -0.25 -10.53
CA GLY A 304 8.38 0.37 -11.59
C GLY A 304 9.19 1.35 -12.45
N LYS A 305 10.05 2.17 -11.80
CA LYS A 305 10.98 3.05 -12.54
C LYS A 305 11.92 2.25 -13.42
N ALA A 306 12.53 1.19 -12.91
CA ALA A 306 13.47 0.37 -13.67
C ALA A 306 12.79 -0.33 -14.85
N VAL A 307 11.56 -0.85 -14.70
CA VAL A 307 10.77 -1.41 -15.81
C VAL A 307 10.54 -0.35 -16.88
N GLY A 308 10.10 0.86 -16.51
CA GLY A 308 9.88 1.94 -17.47
C GLY A 308 11.17 2.35 -18.23
N GLU A 309 12.31 2.36 -17.53
CA GLU A 309 13.62 2.61 -18.15
C GLU A 309 14.00 1.48 -19.11
N ASN A 310 13.88 0.23 -18.69
CA ASN A 310 14.24 -0.94 -19.49
C ASN A 310 13.38 -1.07 -20.74
N ILE A 311 12.06 -0.88 -20.66
CA ILE A 311 11.19 -0.86 -21.83
C ILE A 311 11.61 0.28 -22.79
N SER A 312 11.91 1.46 -22.26
CA SER A 312 12.36 2.58 -23.12
C SER A 312 13.67 2.31 -23.84
N MET A 313 14.55 1.49 -23.26
CA MET A 313 15.79 1.02 -23.89
C MET A 313 15.50 -0.01 -24.96
N VAL A 314 14.67 -1.01 -24.67
CA VAL A 314 14.27 -2.06 -25.65
C VAL A 314 13.60 -1.44 -26.88
N LEU A 315 12.71 -0.46 -26.69
CA LEU A 315 12.08 0.27 -27.81
C LEU A 315 13.06 1.04 -28.69
N ARG A 316 14.27 1.31 -28.19
CA ARG A 316 15.37 1.91 -28.95
C ARG A 316 16.41 0.89 -29.41
N SER A 317 16.10 -0.41 -29.36
CA SER A 317 17.05 -1.50 -29.67
C SER A 317 18.31 -1.49 -28.79
N GLN A 318 18.19 -0.99 -27.55
CA GLN A 318 19.26 -0.98 -26.54
C GLN A 318 19.06 -2.10 -25.52
N SER A 319 20.15 -2.62 -24.96
CA SER A 319 20.10 -3.65 -23.92
C SER A 319 19.53 -3.10 -22.60
N PRO A 320 18.60 -3.80 -21.94
CA PRO A 320 18.09 -3.41 -20.63
C PRO A 320 19.18 -3.50 -19.55
N LYS A 321 19.01 -2.78 -18.45
CA LYS A 321 19.95 -2.74 -17.32
C LYS A 321 19.47 -3.61 -16.17
N PRO A 322 20.38 -4.33 -15.47
CA PRO A 322 20.03 -5.07 -14.27
C PRO A 322 19.46 -4.17 -13.18
N PHE A 323 18.46 -4.66 -12.48
CA PHE A 323 17.89 -3.98 -11.34
C PHE A 323 18.63 -4.35 -10.05
N ILE A 324 19.00 -3.34 -9.27
CA ILE A 324 19.60 -3.50 -7.95
C ILE A 324 18.78 -2.69 -6.95
N PHE A 325 18.30 -3.36 -5.90
CA PHE A 325 17.54 -2.71 -4.85
C PHE A 325 18.45 -2.29 -3.68
N ARG A 326 18.51 -1.00 -3.41
CA ARG A 326 19.16 -0.46 -2.21
C ARG A 326 18.11 0.21 -1.35
N LYS A 327 17.87 -0.33 -0.17
CA LYS A 327 16.94 0.23 0.82
C LYS A 327 17.50 1.58 1.32
N LYS A 328 16.65 2.62 1.35
CA LYS A 328 17.04 3.94 1.90
C LYS A 328 16.79 4.03 3.40
N GLY A 329 15.90 3.21 3.93
CA GLY A 329 15.47 3.20 5.32
C GLY A 329 13.96 3.03 5.44
N ASP A 330 13.49 2.88 6.66
CA ASP A 330 12.06 2.84 7.01
C ASP A 330 11.80 3.83 8.15
N LEU A 331 10.64 4.46 8.11
CA LEU A 331 10.13 5.36 9.14
C LEU A 331 8.70 5.00 9.46
N LEU A 332 8.35 4.99 10.75
CA LEU A 332 7.01 4.69 11.25
C LEU A 332 6.57 5.72 12.28
N SER A 333 5.32 6.15 12.17
CA SER A 333 4.65 6.99 13.16
C SER A 333 4.08 6.14 14.30
N LEU A 334 4.17 6.61 15.53
CA LEU A 334 3.63 5.98 16.73
C LEU A 334 2.76 6.99 17.50
N GLY A 335 1.68 7.41 16.86
CA GLY A 335 0.78 8.44 17.36
C GLY A 335 1.38 9.85 17.27
N LYS A 336 0.77 10.79 18.00
CA LYS A 336 1.21 12.19 18.00
C LYS A 336 2.62 12.34 18.60
N TRP A 337 3.47 13.12 17.93
CA TRP A 337 4.78 13.55 18.38
C TRP A 337 5.85 12.47 18.54
N TYR A 338 5.64 11.28 18.00
CA TYR A 338 6.65 10.23 18.11
C TYR A 338 6.72 9.39 16.83
N ALA A 339 7.92 9.20 16.33
CA ALA A 339 8.21 8.26 15.25
C ALA A 339 9.53 7.55 15.55
N ILE A 340 9.72 6.42 14.90
CA ILE A 340 10.96 5.65 14.90
C ILE A 340 11.38 5.36 13.48
N GLY A 341 12.65 5.15 13.26
CA GLY A 341 13.11 4.66 11.96
C GLY A 341 14.62 4.65 11.82
N GLU A 342 15.01 4.19 10.65
CA GLU A 342 16.39 4.16 10.22
C GLU A 342 16.48 4.76 8.82
N ILE A 343 17.39 5.70 8.62
CA ILE A 343 17.64 6.37 7.33
C ILE A 343 19.14 6.30 7.07
N TRP A 344 19.55 5.66 5.96
CA TRP A 344 20.96 5.46 5.60
C TRP A 344 21.81 4.87 6.73
N GLY A 345 21.24 3.95 7.53
CA GLY A 345 21.91 3.34 8.67
C GLY A 345 21.84 4.15 9.98
N ILE A 346 21.36 5.40 9.94
CA ILE A 346 21.20 6.24 11.14
C ILE A 346 19.84 5.95 11.77
N ARG A 347 19.85 5.52 13.04
CA ARG A 347 18.66 5.22 13.82
C ARG A 347 18.18 6.48 14.53
N ILE A 348 16.93 6.85 14.29
CA ILE A 348 16.29 8.01 14.86
C ILE A 348 14.99 7.63 15.58
N SER A 349 14.64 8.38 16.64
CA SER A 349 13.39 8.16 17.38
C SER A 349 12.97 9.42 18.12
N GLY A 350 11.68 9.59 18.40
CA GLY A 350 11.13 10.70 19.18
C GLY A 350 10.50 11.80 18.33
N ARG A 351 10.41 13.02 18.90
CA ARG A 351 9.75 14.17 18.25
C ARG A 351 10.43 14.62 16.96
N PHE A 352 11.76 14.65 16.94
CA PHE A 352 12.53 14.99 15.74
C PHE A 352 12.23 14.00 14.60
N SER A 353 12.23 12.69 14.90
CA SER A 353 11.92 11.65 13.92
C SER A 353 10.50 11.78 13.37
N TRP A 354 9.56 12.27 14.17
CA TRP A 354 8.19 12.50 13.74
C TRP A 354 8.09 13.65 12.70
N TRP A 355 8.84 14.73 12.86
CA TRP A 355 8.95 15.78 11.85
C TRP A 355 9.64 15.29 10.57
N VAL A 356 10.70 14.48 10.70
CA VAL A 356 11.38 13.85 9.55
C VAL A 356 10.42 12.93 8.81
N TRP A 357 9.66 12.09 9.54
CA TRP A 357 8.64 11.21 8.97
C TRP A 357 7.60 12.00 8.17
N ARG A 358 7.00 13.03 8.74
CA ARG A 358 6.02 13.89 8.06
C ARG A 358 6.59 14.53 6.81
N THR A 359 7.78 15.07 6.88
CA THR A 359 8.44 15.71 5.74
C THR A 359 8.66 14.73 4.60
N ILE A 360 9.24 13.55 4.88
CA ILE A 360 9.51 12.53 3.88
C ILE A 360 8.20 12.01 3.26
N TYR A 361 7.17 11.74 4.07
CA TYR A 361 5.88 11.25 3.57
C TYR A 361 5.17 12.31 2.73
N LEU A 362 5.21 13.57 3.14
CA LEU A 362 4.64 14.68 2.38
C LEU A 362 5.26 14.79 0.98
N PHE A 363 6.60 14.70 0.87
CA PHE A 363 7.28 14.75 -0.43
C PHE A 363 7.04 13.50 -1.29
N ASN A 364 6.67 12.38 -0.71
CA ASN A 364 6.31 11.16 -1.44
C ASN A 364 4.88 11.15 -1.99
N ILE A 365 4.00 12.05 -1.53
CA ILE A 365 2.66 12.23 -2.10
C ILE A 365 2.80 12.71 -3.55
N VAL A 366 2.03 12.08 -4.45
CA VAL A 366 2.18 12.22 -5.89
C VAL A 366 1.79 13.62 -6.40
N SER A 367 0.74 14.23 -5.81
CA SER A 367 0.18 15.51 -6.23
C SER A 367 0.62 16.66 -5.32
N TRP A 368 1.00 17.79 -5.91
CA TRP A 368 1.37 18.99 -5.16
C TRP A 368 0.20 19.56 -4.36
N SER A 369 -1.00 19.62 -4.93
CA SER A 369 -2.20 20.08 -4.23
C SER A 369 -2.52 19.23 -2.99
N LYS A 370 -2.36 17.89 -3.11
CA LYS A 370 -2.55 16.97 -1.98
C LYS A 370 -1.49 17.18 -0.89
N ARG A 371 -0.24 17.48 -1.27
CA ARG A 371 0.82 17.81 -0.28
C ARG A 371 0.41 18.99 0.59
N ILE A 372 -0.09 20.07 -0.01
CA ILE A 372 -0.53 21.26 0.72
C ILE A 372 -1.70 20.89 1.66
N ARG A 373 -2.70 20.16 1.16
CA ARG A 373 -3.87 19.76 1.98
C ARG A 373 -3.47 18.90 3.16
N VAL A 374 -2.64 17.87 2.94
CA VAL A 374 -2.13 17.00 4.02
C VAL A 374 -1.31 17.81 5.02
N ALA A 375 -0.44 18.71 4.56
CA ALA A 375 0.34 19.58 5.45
C ALA A 375 -0.57 20.46 6.33
N VAL A 376 -1.62 21.05 5.75
CA VAL A 376 -2.63 21.86 6.47
C VAL A 376 -3.38 20.97 7.47
N SER A 377 -3.91 19.82 7.05
CA SER A 377 -4.63 18.88 7.93
C SER A 377 -3.75 18.45 9.10
N TRP A 378 -2.51 18.09 8.83
CA TRP A 378 -1.56 17.72 9.89
C TRP A 378 -1.24 18.88 10.84
N THR A 379 -1.18 20.10 10.35
CA THR A 379 -0.91 21.28 11.19
C THR A 379 -2.12 21.60 12.07
N LEU A 380 -3.31 21.56 11.52
CA LEU A 380 -4.54 21.76 12.28
C LEU A 380 -4.73 20.71 13.38
N ASN A 381 -4.46 19.44 13.07
CA ASN A 381 -4.57 18.34 14.04
C ASN A 381 -3.56 18.41 15.20
N ILE A 382 -2.54 19.29 15.12
CA ILE A 382 -1.66 19.56 16.26
C ILE A 382 -2.41 20.34 17.33
N PHE A 383 -3.22 21.32 16.94
CA PHE A 383 -3.86 22.30 17.83
C PHE A 383 -5.35 22.01 18.07
N MET A 384 -5.99 21.28 17.16
CA MET A 384 -7.42 20.99 17.19
C MET A 384 -7.67 19.49 17.38
N PRO A 385 -8.82 19.10 17.98
CA PRO A 385 -9.28 17.71 17.96
C PRO A 385 -9.49 17.24 16.52
N ARG A 386 -9.45 15.91 16.30
CA ARG A 386 -9.71 15.32 14.97
C ARG A 386 -11.16 15.59 14.57
N ASP A 387 -11.38 15.87 13.30
CA ASP A 387 -12.73 15.95 12.74
C ASP A 387 -13.29 14.54 12.57
N ILE A 388 -14.20 14.17 13.48
CA ILE A 388 -14.85 12.85 13.52
C ILE A 388 -16.21 12.85 12.80
N ALA A 389 -16.60 13.95 12.15
CA ALA A 389 -17.86 14.00 11.43
C ALA A 389 -17.87 13.00 10.26
N GLU A 390 -18.94 12.21 10.18
CA GLU A 390 -19.21 11.32 9.06
C GLU A 390 -20.65 11.55 8.56
N PRO A 391 -20.82 11.91 7.27
CA PRO A 391 -22.16 12.05 6.71
C PRO A 391 -22.83 10.66 6.69
N LYS A 392 -24.06 10.54 7.23
CA LYS A 392 -24.89 9.35 7.05
C LYS A 392 -25.17 9.18 5.57
N LEU A 393 -24.44 8.32 4.90
CA LEU A 393 -24.79 7.88 3.57
C LEU A 393 -26.05 7.03 3.71
N LEU A 394 -27.15 7.52 3.14
CA LEU A 394 -28.40 6.77 3.04
C LEU A 394 -28.07 5.43 2.35
N HIS A 395 -28.24 4.33 3.08
CA HIS A 395 -28.24 3.01 2.48
C HIS A 395 -29.43 2.94 1.50
N ARG A 396 -29.14 2.99 0.20
CA ARG A 396 -30.07 2.55 -0.84
C ARG A 396 -29.88 1.07 -1.09
#